data_9c376508da0d35566e8b9dd89c635349
#
_entry.id   9c376508da0d35566e8b9dd89c635349
#
_cell.length_a   1.000
_cell.length_b   1.000
_cell.length_c   1.000
_cell.angle_alpha   90.00
_cell.angle_beta   90.00
_cell.angle_gamma   90.00
#
_symmetry.space_group_name_H-M   'P 1'
#
loop_
_entity.id
_entity.type
_entity.pdbx_description
1 polymer ?
#
loop_
_entity_poly.entity_id
_entity_poly.type
_entity_poly.pdbx_seq_one_letter_code
_entity_poly.pdbx_strand_id
1 'polypeptide(L)'
;MFGNRMLVYWRDQALPAYLATAERWKAADPATQPDEHLLAGMRELALADARYWFACALMIARAKVTDALLGRFLTMAAPGRSLTSGMFLRGFPSPTVDAETELEALAGQVRGSDELRALVTTTPAPNLPEALEGTSAGQAWLDAFSRYLERYGHQVYNLDFVAPTQADDALPVLLSLKAMVQQPKGDPRARQRAIVAERDARAVETARSFDPLRRWLFRLLLGWAQRFGPDRERALFYMGAGWPTLRRLALELGRRLVDGGSLVEQEDVFFLETSEIEAAIAARAIGKARPDLARQARERRELREARKRLHAPPVVPPDHRLRFGPFDMSVWETQRRNEPDGAVLRGFAVSPGRVSAPASVIRSPDDFLEMEPGTILVCSTTTPAWTPLFSQARGLVTDVGGVLAHGSIVAREYGIPAVLGTGTATTRIRSGQAILVDGDVGTVTLLDGTDEADAAQRSPEPEPKRHSFPSTKKVTIFAIVGAVVAAWWRCWRRS
;
A
#
# COMPACT_ATOMS: atom_id res chain seq x y z
N MET A 1 11.56 19.33 18.20
CA MET A 1 10.75 20.48 17.73
C MET A 1 10.34 20.35 16.26
N PHE A 2 11.26 20.17 15.32
CA PHE A 2 10.96 20.08 13.88
C PHE A 2 9.95 18.98 13.53
N GLY A 3 10.08 17.79 14.10
CA GLY A 3 9.12 16.68 13.86
C GLY A 3 7.69 16.92 14.34
N ASN A 4 7.49 17.72 15.38
CA ASN A 4 6.15 18.10 15.84
C ASN A 4 5.53 19.18 14.94
N ARG A 5 6.32 20.12 14.40
CA ARG A 5 5.81 21.13 13.45
C ARG A 5 5.28 20.49 12.16
N MET A 6 5.98 19.48 11.64
CA MET A 6 5.53 18.74 10.46
C MET A 6 4.22 18.00 10.71
N LEU A 7 4.06 17.36 11.89
CA LEU A 7 2.82 16.69 12.25
C LEU A 7 1.68 17.69 12.40
N VAL A 8 1.93 18.83 13.07
CA VAL A 8 0.95 19.91 13.22
C VAL A 8 0.54 20.46 11.85
N TYR A 9 1.51 20.74 10.96
CA TYR A 9 1.23 21.18 9.60
C TYR A 9 0.36 20.17 8.84
N TRP A 10 0.73 18.88 8.87
CA TRP A 10 -0.05 17.84 8.19
C TRP A 10 -1.46 17.72 8.77
N ARG A 11 -1.59 17.61 10.11
CA ARG A 11 -2.86 17.34 10.80
C ARG A 11 -3.81 18.54 10.79
N ASP A 12 -3.28 19.75 11.01
CA ASP A 12 -4.08 20.92 11.29
C ASP A 12 -4.24 21.84 10.06
N GLN A 13 -3.48 21.62 9.00
CA GLN A 13 -3.51 22.46 7.79
C GLN A 13 -3.67 21.63 6.50
N ALA A 14 -2.70 20.75 6.17
CA ALA A 14 -2.67 20.10 4.86
C ALA A 14 -3.83 19.12 4.65
N LEU A 15 -4.08 18.23 5.62
CA LEU A 15 -5.18 17.26 5.55
C LEU A 15 -6.56 17.94 5.56
N PRO A 16 -6.89 18.86 6.50
CA PRO A 16 -8.20 19.52 6.49
C PRO A 16 -8.44 20.33 5.20
N ALA A 17 -7.44 21.05 4.69
CA ALA A 17 -7.58 21.81 3.45
C ALA A 17 -7.83 20.90 2.24
N TYR A 18 -7.14 19.74 2.16
CA TYR A 18 -7.36 18.77 1.10
C TYR A 18 -8.76 18.17 1.15
N LEU A 19 -9.19 17.71 2.32
CA LEU A 19 -10.53 17.13 2.48
C LEU A 19 -11.64 18.15 2.23
N ALA A 20 -11.50 19.39 2.71
CA ALA A 20 -12.47 20.45 2.45
C ALA A 20 -12.61 20.75 0.94
N THR A 21 -11.51 20.73 0.19
CA THR A 21 -11.55 20.88 -1.27
C THR A 21 -12.28 19.68 -1.93
N ALA A 22 -11.97 18.46 -1.52
CA ALA A 22 -12.60 17.27 -2.05
C ALA A 22 -14.11 17.24 -1.76
N GLU A 23 -14.53 17.55 -0.54
CA GLU A 23 -15.95 17.58 -0.14
C GLU A 23 -16.73 18.69 -0.85
N ARG A 24 -16.16 19.88 -1.04
CA ARG A 24 -16.81 20.94 -1.79
C ARG A 24 -17.13 20.54 -3.22
N TRP A 25 -16.19 19.90 -3.93
CA TRP A 25 -16.41 19.43 -5.29
C TRP A 25 -17.24 18.14 -5.35
N LYS A 26 -17.23 17.34 -4.30
CA LYS A 26 -18.11 16.16 -4.18
C LYS A 26 -19.59 16.57 -4.11
N ALA A 27 -19.91 17.68 -3.44
CA ALA A 27 -21.27 18.19 -3.32
C ALA A 27 -21.82 18.79 -4.63
N ALA A 28 -20.96 19.16 -5.57
CA ALA A 28 -21.37 19.66 -6.87
C ALA A 28 -21.86 18.53 -7.79
N ASP A 29 -23.00 18.70 -8.44
CA ASP A 29 -23.44 17.80 -9.51
C ASP A 29 -22.71 18.18 -10.82
N PRO A 30 -21.82 17.32 -11.34
CA PRO A 30 -21.05 17.62 -12.53
C PRO A 30 -21.92 17.86 -13.77
N ALA A 31 -23.08 17.18 -13.86
CA ALA A 31 -23.96 17.27 -15.02
C ALA A 31 -24.51 18.69 -15.23
N THR A 32 -24.65 19.45 -14.16
CA THR A 32 -25.21 20.82 -14.17
C THR A 32 -24.16 21.92 -14.32
N GLN A 33 -22.86 21.60 -14.18
CA GLN A 33 -21.78 22.58 -14.22
C GLN A 33 -21.34 22.90 -15.66
N PRO A 34 -20.91 24.15 -15.96
CA PRO A 34 -20.26 24.49 -17.23
C PRO A 34 -18.93 23.73 -17.40
N ASP A 35 -18.52 23.51 -18.66
CA ASP A 35 -17.27 22.79 -19.00
C ASP A 35 -16.03 23.44 -18.34
N GLU A 36 -15.94 24.76 -18.38
CA GLU A 36 -14.85 25.53 -17.76
C GLU A 36 -14.82 25.35 -16.23
N HIS A 37 -16.00 25.19 -15.61
CA HIS A 37 -16.10 24.97 -14.17
C HIS A 37 -15.64 23.56 -13.80
N LEU A 38 -15.98 22.54 -14.60
CA LEU A 38 -15.45 21.19 -14.44
C LEU A 38 -13.93 21.17 -14.52
N LEU A 39 -13.34 21.82 -15.51
CA LEU A 39 -11.88 21.93 -15.67
C LEU A 39 -11.23 22.68 -14.50
N ALA A 40 -11.85 23.76 -14.02
CA ALA A 40 -11.38 24.48 -12.84
C ALA A 40 -11.38 23.59 -11.59
N GLY A 41 -12.43 22.79 -11.40
CA GLY A 41 -12.52 21.80 -10.33
C GLY A 41 -11.43 20.73 -10.39
N MET A 42 -11.19 20.18 -11.57
CA MET A 42 -10.12 19.22 -11.80
C MET A 42 -8.75 19.81 -11.41
N ARG A 43 -8.46 21.04 -11.82
CA ARG A 43 -7.20 21.73 -11.50
C ARG A 43 -7.06 22.00 -9.99
N GLU A 44 -8.13 22.43 -9.36
CA GLU A 44 -8.11 22.71 -7.93
C GLU A 44 -7.88 21.45 -7.10
N LEU A 45 -8.58 20.36 -7.45
CA LEU A 45 -8.40 19.05 -6.81
C LEU A 45 -6.97 18.51 -7.03
N ALA A 46 -6.45 18.58 -8.26
CA ALA A 46 -5.09 18.14 -8.56
C ALA A 46 -4.04 18.95 -7.79
N LEU A 47 -4.22 20.26 -7.65
CA LEU A 47 -3.32 21.11 -6.86
C LEU A 47 -3.41 20.80 -5.35
N ALA A 48 -4.62 20.58 -4.84
CA ALA A 48 -4.84 20.20 -3.44
C ALA A 48 -4.20 18.85 -3.14
N ASP A 49 -4.35 17.87 -4.04
CA ASP A 49 -3.73 16.56 -3.96
C ASP A 49 -2.20 16.65 -3.97
N ALA A 50 -1.62 17.42 -4.90
CA ALA A 50 -0.16 17.62 -4.97
C ALA A 50 0.41 18.23 -3.67
N ARG A 51 -0.28 19.21 -3.09
CA ARG A 51 0.09 19.81 -1.79
C ARG A 51 -0.01 18.79 -0.65
N TYR A 52 -1.05 17.96 -0.67
CA TYR A 52 -1.22 16.89 0.30
C TYR A 52 -0.11 15.84 0.18
N TRP A 53 0.26 15.42 -1.04
CA TRP A 53 1.35 14.50 -1.30
C TRP A 53 2.68 14.97 -0.71
N PHE A 54 2.99 16.26 -0.80
CA PHE A 54 4.17 16.83 -0.15
C PHE A 54 4.13 16.64 1.37
N ALA A 55 3.00 16.94 2.01
CA ALA A 55 2.84 16.74 3.45
C ALA A 55 2.91 15.25 3.83
N CYS A 56 2.31 14.36 3.04
CA CYS A 56 2.38 12.90 3.22
C CYS A 56 3.82 12.39 3.10
N ALA A 57 4.59 12.88 2.13
CA ALA A 57 6.01 12.53 1.97
C ALA A 57 6.84 12.86 3.21
N LEU A 58 6.56 13.97 3.88
CA LEU A 58 7.21 14.32 5.16
C LEU A 58 6.88 13.32 6.27
N MET A 59 5.63 12.82 6.34
CA MET A 59 5.23 11.81 7.32
C MET A 59 5.92 10.47 7.03
N ILE A 60 5.99 10.07 5.76
CA ILE A 60 6.71 8.86 5.32
C ILE A 60 8.19 8.96 5.66
N ALA A 61 8.84 10.08 5.33
CA ALA A 61 10.27 10.29 5.59
C ALA A 61 10.59 10.16 7.09
N ARG A 62 9.78 10.78 7.95
CA ARG A 62 9.96 10.76 9.39
C ARG A 62 9.83 9.34 9.97
N ALA A 63 8.83 8.60 9.54
CA ALA A 63 8.64 7.21 9.97
C ALA A 63 9.81 6.33 9.53
N LYS A 64 10.25 6.44 8.26
CA LYS A 64 11.40 5.69 7.73
C LYS A 64 12.70 5.96 8.49
N VAL A 65 12.99 7.23 8.82
CA VAL A 65 14.20 7.58 9.57
C VAL A 65 14.19 6.96 10.97
N THR A 66 13.08 7.04 11.68
CA THR A 66 12.99 6.48 13.05
C THR A 66 13.00 4.96 13.06
N ASP A 67 12.40 4.31 12.09
CA ASP A 67 12.49 2.87 11.89
C ASP A 67 13.92 2.42 11.59
N ALA A 68 14.59 3.11 10.67
CA ALA A 68 15.99 2.82 10.33
C ALA A 68 16.94 2.98 11.53
N LEU A 69 16.73 4.02 12.35
CA LEU A 69 17.52 4.24 13.58
C LEU A 69 17.29 3.10 14.57
N LEU A 70 16.05 2.70 14.80
CA LEU A 70 15.72 1.56 15.67
C LEU A 70 16.32 0.26 15.12
N GLY A 71 16.13 -0.05 13.84
CA GLY A 71 16.69 -1.25 13.21
C GLY A 71 18.21 -1.31 13.30
N ARG A 72 18.90 -0.19 13.01
CA ARG A 72 20.37 -0.12 13.15
C ARG A 72 20.83 -0.30 14.61
N PHE A 73 20.11 0.30 15.55
CA PHE A 73 20.40 0.09 16.97
C PHE A 73 20.27 -1.39 17.36
N LEU A 74 19.17 -2.06 16.96
CA LEU A 74 18.93 -3.47 17.28
C LEU A 74 20.05 -4.37 16.72
N THR A 75 20.46 -4.16 15.47
CA THR A 75 21.56 -4.91 14.83
C THR A 75 22.88 -4.75 15.59
N MET A 76 23.18 -3.55 16.11
CA MET A 76 24.43 -3.28 16.83
C MET A 76 24.37 -3.71 18.30
N ALA A 77 23.21 -3.54 18.96
CA ALA A 77 23.08 -3.78 20.40
C ALA A 77 22.84 -5.26 20.73
N ALA A 78 22.30 -6.03 19.78
CA ALA A 78 21.99 -7.46 19.94
C ALA A 78 22.51 -8.30 18.75
N PRO A 79 23.85 -8.33 18.53
CA PRO A 79 24.44 -9.11 17.44
C PRO A 79 24.12 -10.60 17.63
N GLY A 80 23.69 -11.27 16.56
CA GLY A 80 23.32 -12.70 16.60
C GLY A 80 21.88 -12.99 17.05
N ARG A 81 21.10 -11.98 17.43
CA ARG A 81 19.66 -12.11 17.63
C ARG A 81 18.92 -11.62 16.38
N SER A 82 17.91 -12.37 15.95
CA SER A 82 17.06 -11.98 14.80
C SER A 82 16.01 -10.92 15.19
N LEU A 83 16.47 -9.79 15.81
CA LEU A 83 15.61 -8.70 16.21
C LEU A 83 15.47 -7.70 15.07
N THR A 84 14.24 -7.48 14.60
CA THR A 84 13.90 -6.48 13.60
C THR A 84 13.00 -5.40 14.20
N SER A 85 13.06 -4.18 13.66
CA SER A 85 12.17 -3.08 14.09
C SER A 85 10.70 -3.42 13.85
N GLY A 86 10.38 -4.18 12.79
CA GLY A 86 9.03 -4.63 12.47
C GLY A 86 8.34 -5.41 13.60
N MET A 87 9.09 -6.11 14.46
CA MET A 87 8.54 -6.83 15.61
C MET A 87 7.90 -5.90 16.64
N PHE A 88 8.30 -4.63 16.67
CA PHE A 88 7.87 -3.60 17.63
C PHE A 88 6.95 -2.55 17.02
N LEU A 89 6.74 -2.60 15.69
CA LEU A 89 5.98 -1.59 14.93
C LEU A 89 4.75 -2.22 14.28
N ARG A 90 3.92 -2.90 15.07
CA ARG A 90 2.68 -3.59 14.66
C ARG A 90 1.56 -3.42 15.69
N GLY A 91 0.31 -3.67 15.30
CA GLY A 91 -0.86 -3.62 16.17
C GLY A 91 -1.31 -2.20 16.54
N PHE A 92 -0.94 -1.17 15.74
CA PHE A 92 -1.42 0.19 16.00
C PHE A 92 -2.80 0.41 15.39
N PRO A 93 -3.65 1.24 16.03
CA PRO A 93 -4.88 1.69 15.40
C PRO A 93 -4.59 2.38 14.06
N SER A 94 -5.29 1.96 13.03
CA SER A 94 -5.14 2.55 11.70
C SER A 94 -6.47 2.55 10.96
N PRO A 95 -6.71 3.49 10.05
CA PRO A 95 -7.92 3.51 9.23
C PRO A 95 -8.09 2.22 8.39
N THR A 96 -6.99 1.52 8.07
CA THR A 96 -7.04 0.23 7.37
C THR A 96 -7.69 -0.86 8.25
N VAL A 97 -7.34 -0.91 9.54
CA VAL A 97 -7.98 -1.84 10.50
C VAL A 97 -9.45 -1.47 10.73
N ASP A 98 -9.76 -0.17 10.74
CA ASP A 98 -11.16 0.28 10.87
C ASP A 98 -11.97 -0.15 9.65
N ALA A 99 -11.44 0.03 8.42
CA ALA A 99 -12.08 -0.42 7.18
C ALA A 99 -12.28 -1.94 7.17
N GLU A 100 -11.27 -2.74 7.57
CA GLU A 100 -11.39 -4.19 7.71
C GLU A 100 -12.47 -4.58 8.71
N THR A 101 -12.53 -3.88 9.85
CA THR A 101 -13.53 -4.14 10.89
C THR A 101 -14.96 -3.87 10.40
N GLU A 102 -15.17 -2.79 9.67
CA GLU A 102 -16.47 -2.46 9.09
C GLU A 102 -16.85 -3.46 7.97
N LEU A 103 -15.90 -3.87 7.13
CA LEU A 103 -16.14 -4.89 6.10
C LEU A 103 -16.47 -6.26 6.72
N GLU A 104 -15.78 -6.65 7.80
CA GLU A 104 -16.08 -7.88 8.55
C GLU A 104 -17.48 -7.81 9.22
N ALA A 105 -17.88 -6.62 9.69
CA ALA A 105 -19.24 -6.44 10.21
C ALA A 105 -20.31 -6.63 9.12
N LEU A 106 -20.08 -6.14 7.90
CA LEU A 106 -20.94 -6.38 6.74
C LEU A 106 -20.99 -7.87 6.37
N ALA A 107 -19.85 -8.56 6.37
CA ALA A 107 -19.78 -10.00 6.18
C ALA A 107 -20.51 -10.76 7.30
N GLY A 108 -20.46 -10.28 8.54
CA GLY A 108 -21.19 -10.79 9.69
C GLY A 108 -22.71 -10.69 9.53
N GLN A 109 -23.21 -9.58 8.98
CA GLN A 109 -24.64 -9.41 8.66
C GLN A 109 -25.09 -10.47 7.63
N VAL A 110 -24.29 -10.70 6.58
CA VAL A 110 -24.56 -11.74 5.59
C VAL A 110 -24.61 -13.12 6.24
N ARG A 111 -23.65 -13.46 7.11
CA ARG A 111 -23.63 -14.76 7.82
C ARG A 111 -24.81 -14.93 8.76
N GLY A 112 -25.34 -13.85 9.32
CA GLY A 112 -26.50 -13.84 10.22
C GLY A 112 -27.86 -13.96 9.56
N SER A 113 -27.94 -13.85 8.22
CA SER A 113 -29.18 -13.96 7.44
C SER A 113 -29.08 -15.10 6.42
N ASP A 114 -29.98 -16.06 6.48
CA ASP A 114 -29.98 -17.19 5.55
C ASP A 114 -30.23 -16.71 4.11
N GLU A 115 -31.11 -15.71 3.93
CA GLU A 115 -31.40 -15.11 2.64
C GLU A 115 -30.17 -14.43 2.04
N LEU A 116 -29.51 -13.53 2.78
CA LEU A 116 -28.31 -12.85 2.29
C LEU A 116 -27.18 -13.84 2.04
N ARG A 117 -27.01 -14.83 2.92
CA ARG A 117 -25.97 -15.84 2.76
C ARG A 117 -26.18 -16.66 1.50
N ALA A 118 -27.41 -17.08 1.19
CA ALA A 118 -27.74 -17.79 -0.03
C ALA A 118 -27.42 -16.92 -1.26
N LEU A 119 -27.87 -15.68 -1.30
CA LEU A 119 -27.59 -14.74 -2.40
C LEU A 119 -26.08 -14.53 -2.60
N VAL A 120 -25.36 -14.17 -1.54
CA VAL A 120 -23.94 -13.85 -1.64
C VAL A 120 -23.09 -15.08 -2.02
N THR A 121 -23.46 -16.30 -1.59
CA THR A 121 -22.67 -17.48 -1.93
C THR A 121 -22.94 -17.99 -3.35
N THR A 122 -24.19 -17.95 -3.83
CA THR A 122 -24.57 -18.50 -5.13
C THR A 122 -24.41 -17.54 -6.30
N THR A 123 -24.53 -16.22 -6.07
CA THR A 123 -24.48 -15.23 -7.13
C THR A 123 -23.02 -14.85 -7.44
N PRO A 124 -22.60 -14.81 -8.72
CA PRO A 124 -21.30 -14.24 -9.11
C PRO A 124 -21.14 -12.80 -8.62
N ALA A 125 -19.94 -12.40 -8.21
CA ALA A 125 -19.71 -11.08 -7.62
C ALA A 125 -20.14 -9.89 -8.52
N PRO A 126 -19.94 -9.92 -9.85
CA PRO A 126 -20.41 -8.84 -10.71
C PRO A 126 -21.94 -8.64 -10.69
N ASN A 127 -22.71 -9.71 -10.50
CA ASN A 127 -24.18 -9.71 -10.53
C ASN A 127 -24.78 -9.55 -9.13
N LEU A 128 -23.93 -9.50 -8.09
CA LEU A 128 -24.38 -9.47 -6.71
C LEU A 128 -25.18 -8.21 -6.34
N PRO A 129 -24.81 -7.00 -6.77
CA PRO A 129 -25.62 -5.80 -6.49
C PRO A 129 -27.06 -5.94 -6.99
N GLU A 130 -27.25 -6.33 -8.25
CA GLU A 130 -28.59 -6.50 -8.84
C GLU A 130 -29.41 -7.58 -8.11
N ALA A 131 -28.79 -8.69 -7.75
CA ALA A 131 -29.47 -9.76 -7.00
C ALA A 131 -29.91 -9.31 -5.60
N LEU A 132 -29.12 -8.46 -4.93
CA LEU A 132 -29.44 -7.90 -3.63
C LEU A 132 -30.55 -6.85 -3.68
N GLU A 133 -30.61 -6.03 -4.74
CA GLU A 133 -31.69 -5.05 -4.95
C GLU A 133 -33.07 -5.70 -4.99
N GLY A 134 -33.15 -6.96 -5.40
CA GLY A 134 -34.41 -7.72 -5.49
C GLY A 134 -35.06 -8.08 -4.14
N THR A 135 -34.37 -7.83 -3.00
CA THR A 135 -34.91 -8.19 -1.68
C THR A 135 -34.76 -7.03 -0.67
N SER A 136 -35.66 -6.96 0.32
CA SER A 136 -35.61 -5.89 1.33
C SER A 136 -34.39 -6.00 2.24
N ALA A 137 -33.95 -7.22 2.56
CA ALA A 137 -32.74 -7.45 3.33
C ALA A 137 -31.48 -7.07 2.52
N GLY A 138 -31.48 -7.37 1.22
CA GLY A 138 -30.43 -7.00 0.29
C GLY A 138 -30.30 -5.50 0.12
N GLN A 139 -31.42 -4.78 -0.04
CA GLN A 139 -31.43 -3.32 -0.12
C GLN A 139 -30.83 -2.66 1.15
N ALA A 140 -31.27 -3.09 2.33
CA ALA A 140 -30.74 -2.56 3.59
C ALA A 140 -29.22 -2.83 3.73
N TRP A 141 -28.77 -3.98 3.23
CA TRP A 141 -27.35 -4.31 3.21
C TRP A 141 -26.57 -3.45 2.19
N LEU A 142 -27.13 -3.22 0.99
CA LEU A 142 -26.53 -2.32 -0.02
C LEU A 142 -26.41 -0.89 0.49
N ASP A 143 -27.37 -0.39 1.25
CA ASP A 143 -27.28 0.91 1.91
C ASP A 143 -26.13 0.97 2.91
N ALA A 144 -25.90 -0.11 3.66
CA ALA A 144 -24.76 -0.19 4.58
C ALA A 144 -23.43 -0.30 3.83
N PHE A 145 -23.40 -1.05 2.72
CA PHE A 145 -22.22 -1.16 1.86
C PHE A 145 -21.91 0.16 1.14
N SER A 146 -22.91 0.91 0.71
CA SER A 146 -22.73 2.26 0.14
C SER A 146 -22.11 3.22 1.14
N ARG A 147 -22.55 3.22 2.41
CA ARG A 147 -21.92 4.01 3.47
C ARG A 147 -20.46 3.60 3.72
N TYR A 148 -20.15 2.31 3.60
CA TYR A 148 -18.76 1.84 3.63
C TYR A 148 -17.93 2.43 2.48
N LEU A 149 -18.44 2.40 1.26
CA LEU A 149 -17.76 2.97 0.09
C LEU A 149 -17.65 4.50 0.16
N GLU A 150 -18.63 5.21 0.70
CA GLU A 150 -18.53 6.65 0.94
C GLU A 150 -17.36 7.01 1.86
N ARG A 151 -17.08 6.17 2.85
CA ARG A 151 -16.02 6.40 3.84
C ARG A 151 -14.66 5.90 3.39
N TYR A 152 -14.59 4.75 2.74
CA TYR A 152 -13.35 4.07 2.40
C TYR A 152 -13.08 3.95 0.91
N GLY A 153 -14.07 4.22 0.07
CA GLY A 153 -14.01 4.02 -1.38
C GLY A 153 -13.01 4.91 -2.13
N HIS A 154 -12.47 5.94 -1.47
CA HIS A 154 -11.39 6.75 -2.05
C HIS A 154 -10.05 6.00 -2.14
N GLN A 155 -9.94 4.82 -1.55
CA GLN A 155 -8.72 4.01 -1.63
C GLN A 155 -8.47 3.57 -3.07
N VAL A 156 -7.22 3.78 -3.50
CA VAL A 156 -6.78 3.49 -4.86
C VAL A 156 -6.14 2.12 -4.96
N TYR A 157 -6.44 1.39 -6.03
CA TYR A 157 -5.82 0.07 -6.28
C TYR A 157 -4.36 0.20 -6.72
N ASN A 158 -4.03 1.28 -7.41
CA ASN A 158 -2.66 1.65 -7.76
C ASN A 158 -2.50 3.18 -7.75
N LEU A 159 -1.29 3.67 -7.94
CA LEU A 159 -1.00 5.10 -8.00
C LEU A 159 -1.12 5.66 -9.42
N ASP A 160 -2.04 5.14 -10.18
CA ASP A 160 -2.35 5.56 -11.54
C ASP A 160 -3.77 6.14 -11.58
N PHE A 161 -3.86 7.43 -11.89
CA PHE A 161 -5.13 8.15 -11.90
C PHE A 161 -6.14 7.65 -12.96
N VAL A 162 -5.66 6.98 -14.00
CA VAL A 162 -6.52 6.33 -15.01
C VAL A 162 -7.27 5.14 -14.42
N ALA A 163 -6.67 4.44 -13.44
CA ALA A 163 -7.30 3.30 -12.79
C ALA A 163 -8.45 3.73 -11.86
N PRO A 164 -9.52 2.94 -11.75
CA PRO A 164 -10.64 3.23 -10.87
C PRO A 164 -10.21 3.18 -9.39
N THR A 165 -10.93 3.91 -8.54
CA THR A 165 -10.87 3.75 -7.08
C THR A 165 -11.90 2.69 -6.64
N GLN A 166 -11.90 2.32 -5.34
CA GLN A 166 -12.94 1.41 -4.82
C GLN A 166 -14.36 2.01 -4.91
N ALA A 167 -14.49 3.34 -4.94
CA ALA A 167 -15.78 4.00 -5.16
C ALA A 167 -16.24 3.93 -6.62
N ASP A 168 -15.30 3.89 -7.57
CA ASP A 168 -15.61 3.76 -9.01
C ASP A 168 -15.89 2.30 -9.39
N ASP A 169 -15.17 1.36 -8.77
CA ASP A 169 -15.31 -0.08 -8.98
C ASP A 169 -15.21 -0.83 -7.64
N ALA A 170 -16.35 -1.25 -7.14
CA ALA A 170 -16.47 -1.98 -5.87
C ALA A 170 -16.32 -3.50 -6.01
N LEU A 171 -16.15 -4.03 -7.22
CA LEU A 171 -16.07 -5.47 -7.47
C LEU A 171 -14.98 -6.17 -6.63
N PRO A 172 -13.74 -5.64 -6.52
CA PRO A 172 -12.73 -6.26 -5.66
C PRO A 172 -13.11 -6.29 -4.18
N VAL A 173 -13.87 -5.30 -3.69
CA VAL A 173 -14.36 -5.26 -2.31
C VAL A 173 -15.44 -6.33 -2.10
N LEU A 174 -16.35 -6.49 -3.06
CA LEU A 174 -17.38 -7.54 -3.02
C LEU A 174 -16.78 -8.96 -3.05
N LEU A 175 -15.75 -9.17 -3.87
CA LEU A 175 -15.02 -10.44 -3.89
C LEU A 175 -14.42 -10.79 -2.53
N SER A 176 -13.81 -9.81 -1.88
CA SER A 176 -13.22 -9.96 -0.56
C SER A 176 -14.27 -10.24 0.50
N LEU A 177 -15.40 -9.57 0.41
CA LEU A 177 -16.54 -9.82 1.28
C LEU A 177 -17.06 -11.24 1.12
N LYS A 178 -17.20 -11.73 -0.11
CA LYS A 178 -17.59 -13.13 -0.37
C LYS A 178 -16.62 -14.11 0.28
N ALA A 179 -15.31 -13.86 0.16
CA ALA A 179 -14.29 -14.69 0.80
C ALA A 179 -14.40 -14.65 2.35
N MET A 180 -14.65 -13.47 2.93
CA MET A 180 -14.88 -13.32 4.38
C MET A 180 -16.15 -14.05 4.87
N VAL A 181 -17.19 -14.09 4.05
CA VAL A 181 -18.43 -14.83 4.36
C VAL A 181 -18.15 -16.33 4.38
N GLN A 182 -17.39 -16.84 3.42
CA GLN A 182 -17.07 -18.27 3.28
C GLN A 182 -16.02 -18.76 4.29
N GLN A 183 -15.03 -17.91 4.60
CA GLN A 183 -13.90 -18.24 5.48
C GLN A 183 -13.66 -17.13 6.50
N PRO A 184 -14.46 -17.07 7.57
CA PRO A 184 -14.30 -16.07 8.61
C PRO A 184 -12.97 -16.24 9.34
N LYS A 185 -12.11 -15.21 9.35
CA LYS A 185 -10.83 -15.20 10.08
C LYS A 185 -10.93 -14.69 11.53
N GLY A 186 -12.11 -14.52 12.04
CA GLY A 186 -12.38 -14.01 13.39
C GLY A 186 -12.38 -12.48 13.49
N ASP A 187 -12.56 -11.96 14.71
CA ASP A 187 -12.65 -10.53 15.00
C ASP A 187 -11.30 -9.82 14.75
N PRO A 188 -11.20 -8.86 13.78
CA PRO A 188 -9.99 -8.12 13.52
C PRO A 188 -9.47 -7.35 14.74
N ARG A 189 -10.36 -6.85 15.59
CA ARG A 189 -9.97 -6.13 16.82
C ARG A 189 -9.41 -7.07 17.87
N ALA A 190 -9.93 -8.30 17.98
CA ALA A 190 -9.37 -9.31 18.89
C ALA A 190 -7.96 -9.70 18.44
N ARG A 191 -7.76 -9.92 17.14
CA ARG A 191 -6.45 -10.17 16.54
C ARG A 191 -5.47 -9.02 16.80
N GLN A 192 -5.90 -7.78 16.61
CA GLN A 192 -5.09 -6.60 16.90
C GLN A 192 -4.68 -6.53 18.38
N ARG A 193 -5.61 -6.77 19.32
CA ARG A 193 -5.29 -6.81 20.77
C ARG A 193 -4.23 -7.85 21.10
N ALA A 194 -4.30 -9.04 20.51
CA ALA A 194 -3.29 -10.10 20.70
C ALA A 194 -1.90 -9.67 20.18
N ILE A 195 -1.85 -9.04 19.00
CA ILE A 195 -0.62 -8.51 18.40
C ILE A 195 -0.01 -7.41 19.29
N VAL A 196 -0.82 -6.53 19.85
CA VAL A 196 -0.39 -5.48 20.80
C VAL A 196 0.24 -6.12 22.05
N ALA A 197 -0.44 -7.09 22.65
CA ALA A 197 0.06 -7.76 23.84
C ALA A 197 1.41 -8.45 23.58
N GLU A 198 1.55 -9.15 22.45
CA GLU A 198 2.80 -9.80 22.07
C GLU A 198 3.93 -8.78 21.80
N ARG A 199 3.63 -7.69 21.06
CA ARG A 199 4.57 -6.59 20.80
C ARG A 199 5.11 -6.01 22.10
N ASP A 200 4.21 -5.69 23.03
CA ASP A 200 4.56 -5.01 24.28
C ASP A 200 5.36 -5.95 25.22
N ALA A 201 4.97 -7.23 25.30
CA ALA A 201 5.73 -8.23 26.04
C ALA A 201 7.15 -8.38 25.48
N ARG A 202 7.30 -8.45 24.15
CA ARG A 202 8.59 -8.55 23.46
C ARG A 202 9.45 -7.28 23.66
N ALA A 203 8.83 -6.10 23.68
CA ALA A 203 9.54 -4.85 23.95
C ALA A 203 10.09 -4.81 25.39
N VAL A 204 9.32 -5.29 26.37
CA VAL A 204 9.75 -5.39 27.77
C VAL A 204 10.90 -6.40 27.93
N GLU A 205 10.79 -7.58 27.34
CA GLU A 205 11.81 -8.63 27.37
C GLU A 205 13.11 -8.13 26.75
N THR A 206 13.02 -7.53 25.54
CA THR A 206 14.19 -6.96 24.85
C THR A 206 14.85 -5.84 25.68
N ALA A 207 14.05 -4.95 26.27
CA ALA A 207 14.59 -3.88 27.12
C ALA A 207 15.30 -4.44 28.36
N ARG A 208 14.79 -5.53 28.97
CA ARG A 208 15.42 -6.18 30.14
C ARG A 208 16.76 -6.82 29.79
N SER A 209 16.95 -7.29 28.57
CA SER A 209 18.20 -7.93 28.12
C SER A 209 19.35 -6.94 27.90
N PHE A 210 19.09 -5.64 27.89
CA PHE A 210 20.09 -4.59 27.70
C PHE A 210 20.58 -4.00 29.02
N ASP A 211 21.85 -3.59 29.05
CA ASP A 211 22.38 -2.73 30.10
C ASP A 211 21.60 -1.40 30.19
N PRO A 212 21.75 -0.61 31.30
CA PRO A 212 20.95 0.58 31.55
C PRO A 212 21.02 1.62 30.42
N LEU A 213 22.19 1.84 29.81
CA LEU A 213 22.37 2.83 28.73
C LEU A 213 21.73 2.39 27.44
N ARG A 214 21.95 1.13 27.01
CA ARG A 214 21.31 0.55 25.83
C ARG A 214 19.79 0.44 26.01
N ARG A 215 19.34 0.12 27.22
CA ARG A 215 17.90 0.09 27.56
C ARG A 215 17.25 1.46 27.42
N TRP A 216 17.90 2.51 27.90
CA TRP A 216 17.42 3.88 27.75
C TRP A 216 17.35 4.28 26.27
N LEU A 217 18.41 4.02 25.50
CA LEU A 217 18.44 4.34 24.06
C LEU A 217 17.42 3.53 23.27
N PHE A 218 17.26 2.25 23.57
CA PHE A 218 16.20 1.41 22.98
C PHE A 218 14.82 2.00 23.19
N ARG A 219 14.48 2.35 24.44
CA ARG A 219 13.18 2.95 24.78
C ARG A 219 12.95 4.28 24.06
N LEU A 220 13.97 5.11 23.97
CA LEU A 220 13.90 6.39 23.25
C LEU A 220 13.61 6.18 21.75
N LEU A 221 14.39 5.33 21.08
CA LEU A 221 14.24 5.05 19.65
C LEU A 221 12.91 4.33 19.36
N LEU A 222 12.55 3.37 20.19
CA LEU A 222 11.27 2.67 20.12
C LEU A 222 10.10 3.65 20.26
N GLY A 223 10.13 4.53 21.25
CA GLY A 223 9.08 5.53 21.45
C GLY A 223 8.92 6.47 20.26
N TRP A 224 10.02 6.86 19.60
CA TRP A 224 9.93 7.65 18.37
C TRP A 224 9.33 6.86 17.21
N ALA A 225 9.79 5.64 16.97
CA ALA A 225 9.31 4.82 15.88
C ALA A 225 7.81 4.46 16.06
N GLN A 226 7.39 4.11 17.28
CA GLN A 226 5.99 3.80 17.60
C GLN A 226 5.07 5.02 17.51
N ARG A 227 5.59 6.22 17.77
CA ARG A 227 4.82 7.46 17.63
C ARG A 227 4.61 7.84 16.17
N PHE A 228 5.63 7.66 15.32
CA PHE A 228 5.62 8.18 13.96
C PHE A 228 5.13 7.17 12.90
N GLY A 229 5.18 5.89 13.20
CA GLY A 229 4.64 4.84 12.33
C GLY A 229 3.14 5.00 12.04
N PRO A 230 2.29 5.12 13.08
CA PRO A 230 0.83 5.32 12.91
C PRO A 230 0.45 6.60 12.16
N ASP A 231 1.18 7.70 12.38
CA ASP A 231 0.95 8.97 11.66
C ASP A 231 1.16 8.79 10.15
N ARG A 232 2.15 7.96 9.75
CA ARG A 232 2.40 7.62 8.36
C ARG A 232 1.23 6.83 7.75
N GLU A 233 0.72 5.81 8.44
CA GLU A 233 -0.42 5.01 7.95
C GLU A 233 -1.66 5.87 7.75
N ARG A 234 -1.93 6.76 8.71
CA ARG A 234 -3.03 7.72 8.60
C ARG A 234 -2.84 8.67 7.42
N ALA A 235 -1.60 9.15 7.17
CA ALA A 235 -1.32 10.00 6.03
C ALA A 235 -1.49 9.26 4.69
N LEU A 236 -1.05 8.02 4.60
CA LEU A 236 -1.24 7.20 3.41
C LEU A 236 -2.71 6.85 3.14
N PHE A 237 -3.51 6.68 4.18
CA PHE A 237 -4.93 6.38 4.03
C PHE A 237 -5.69 7.47 3.26
N TYR A 238 -5.41 8.75 3.52
CA TYR A 238 -6.05 9.86 2.82
C TYR A 238 -5.42 10.20 1.47
N MET A 239 -4.41 9.44 1.04
CA MET A 239 -3.85 9.57 -0.29
C MET A 239 -4.90 9.18 -1.33
N GLY A 240 -5.18 10.07 -2.29
CA GLY A 240 -6.23 9.86 -3.27
C GLY A 240 -7.65 10.20 -2.78
N ALA A 241 -7.83 10.81 -1.60
CA ALA A 241 -9.17 11.15 -1.08
C ALA A 241 -10.01 12.04 -2.02
N GLY A 242 -9.38 12.87 -2.85
CA GLY A 242 -10.03 13.68 -3.88
C GLY A 242 -10.20 12.97 -5.23
N TRP A 243 -9.63 11.78 -5.42
CA TRP A 243 -9.59 11.12 -6.73
C TRP A 243 -10.95 10.67 -7.25
N PRO A 244 -11.87 10.08 -6.45
CA PRO A 244 -13.21 9.76 -6.95
C PRO A 244 -13.94 11.00 -7.49
N THR A 245 -13.82 12.13 -6.79
CA THR A 245 -14.45 13.38 -7.22
C THR A 245 -13.78 13.93 -8.49
N LEU A 246 -12.44 13.96 -8.54
CA LEU A 246 -11.70 14.42 -9.72
C LEU A 246 -12.01 13.56 -10.95
N ARG A 247 -12.06 12.23 -10.79
CA ARG A 247 -12.45 11.31 -11.87
C ARG A 247 -13.88 11.56 -12.36
N ARG A 248 -14.83 11.78 -11.45
CA ARG A 248 -16.23 12.10 -11.80
C ARG A 248 -16.34 13.37 -12.63
N LEU A 249 -15.59 14.44 -12.28
CA LEU A 249 -15.55 15.67 -13.08
C LEU A 249 -14.92 15.43 -14.47
N ALA A 250 -13.82 14.67 -14.51
CA ALA A 250 -13.12 14.34 -15.76
C ALA A 250 -13.99 13.48 -16.68
N LEU A 251 -14.65 12.44 -16.17
CA LEU A 251 -15.50 11.57 -16.94
C LEU A 251 -16.73 12.29 -17.50
N GLU A 252 -17.35 13.20 -16.73
CA GLU A 252 -18.45 14.02 -17.24
C GLU A 252 -17.97 14.94 -18.37
N LEU A 253 -16.80 15.56 -18.23
CA LEU A 253 -16.22 16.34 -19.33
C LEU A 253 -15.90 15.46 -20.53
N GLY A 254 -15.33 14.26 -20.30
CA GLY A 254 -15.08 13.27 -21.35
C GLY A 254 -16.35 12.87 -22.10
N ARG A 255 -17.45 12.58 -21.39
CA ARG A 255 -18.77 12.27 -21.96
C ARG A 255 -19.24 13.42 -22.89
N ARG A 256 -19.12 14.67 -22.43
CA ARG A 256 -19.50 15.83 -23.25
C ARG A 256 -18.63 16.00 -24.49
N LEU A 257 -17.35 15.64 -24.41
CA LEU A 257 -16.43 15.66 -25.55
C LEU A 257 -16.73 14.53 -26.54
N VAL A 258 -17.25 13.40 -26.07
CA VAL A 258 -17.78 12.32 -26.93
C VAL A 258 -19.04 12.80 -27.65
N ASP A 259 -20.01 13.37 -26.91
CA ASP A 259 -21.24 13.93 -27.51
C ASP A 259 -20.92 15.02 -28.55
N GLY A 260 -19.85 15.79 -28.34
CA GLY A 260 -19.34 16.80 -29.28
C GLY A 260 -18.46 16.26 -30.39
N GLY A 261 -18.27 14.94 -30.52
CA GLY A 261 -17.49 14.30 -31.60
C GLY A 261 -15.96 14.52 -31.51
N SER A 262 -15.45 14.90 -30.35
CA SER A 262 -14.00 15.13 -30.12
C SER A 262 -13.29 13.91 -29.56
N LEU A 263 -13.98 13.03 -28.84
CA LEU A 263 -13.48 11.78 -28.29
C LEU A 263 -14.37 10.58 -28.71
N VAL A 264 -13.88 9.36 -28.53
CA VAL A 264 -14.63 8.11 -28.78
C VAL A 264 -15.20 7.55 -27.49
N GLU A 265 -14.40 7.54 -26.42
CA GLU A 265 -14.77 7.06 -25.09
C GLU A 265 -14.58 8.18 -24.07
N GLN A 266 -15.41 8.20 -23.02
CA GLN A 266 -15.29 9.23 -21.98
C GLN A 266 -13.95 9.15 -21.22
N GLU A 267 -13.39 7.96 -21.08
CA GLU A 267 -12.10 7.70 -20.45
C GLU A 267 -10.92 8.23 -21.25
N ASP A 268 -11.11 8.57 -22.54
CA ASP A 268 -10.08 9.19 -23.38
C ASP A 268 -9.62 10.53 -22.82
N VAL A 269 -10.45 11.21 -22.02
CA VAL A 269 -10.11 12.45 -21.34
C VAL A 269 -8.86 12.34 -20.46
N PHE A 270 -8.60 11.16 -19.87
CA PHE A 270 -7.41 10.92 -19.05
C PHE A 270 -6.09 10.88 -19.83
N PHE A 271 -6.17 10.83 -21.16
CA PHE A 271 -5.02 10.79 -22.06
C PHE A 271 -4.80 12.15 -22.77
N LEU A 272 -5.56 13.17 -22.40
CA LEU A 272 -5.40 14.53 -22.93
C LEU A 272 -4.54 15.38 -21.99
N GLU A 273 -3.78 16.31 -22.59
CA GLU A 273 -3.13 17.37 -21.86
C GLU A 273 -4.13 18.47 -21.49
N THR A 274 -3.82 19.24 -20.46
CA THR A 274 -4.71 20.33 -20.02
C THR A 274 -5.00 21.34 -21.10
N SER A 275 -4.00 21.70 -21.94
CA SER A 275 -4.14 22.60 -23.09
C SER A 275 -5.05 22.05 -24.18
N GLU A 276 -5.05 20.73 -24.38
CA GLU A 276 -5.93 20.05 -25.32
C GLU A 276 -7.38 20.05 -24.85
N ILE A 277 -7.58 19.84 -23.53
CA ILE A 277 -8.91 19.94 -22.90
C ILE A 277 -9.45 21.37 -23.03
N GLU A 278 -8.63 22.41 -22.77
CA GLU A 278 -9.02 23.81 -22.97
C GLU A 278 -9.43 24.10 -24.42
N ALA A 279 -8.64 23.62 -25.36
CA ALA A 279 -8.94 23.80 -26.79
C ALA A 279 -10.21 23.05 -27.21
N ALA A 280 -10.47 21.86 -26.61
CA ALA A 280 -11.69 21.09 -26.86
C ALA A 280 -12.93 21.80 -26.30
N ILE A 281 -12.86 22.35 -25.11
CA ILE A 281 -13.94 23.14 -24.48
C ILE A 281 -14.24 24.37 -25.35
N ALA A 282 -13.22 25.12 -25.77
CA ALA A 282 -13.39 26.28 -26.61
C ALA A 282 -14.01 25.94 -27.98
N ALA A 283 -13.61 24.84 -28.61
CA ALA A 283 -14.18 24.38 -29.87
C ALA A 283 -15.66 23.97 -29.70
N ARG A 284 -15.96 23.21 -28.61
CA ARG A 284 -17.33 22.80 -28.30
C ARG A 284 -18.27 23.99 -28.07
N ALA A 285 -17.80 25.05 -27.40
CA ALA A 285 -18.58 26.26 -27.16
C ALA A 285 -19.06 26.95 -28.47
N ILE A 286 -18.37 26.72 -29.57
CA ILE A 286 -18.75 27.22 -30.91
C ILE A 286 -19.27 26.13 -31.84
N GLY A 287 -19.70 24.98 -31.27
CA GLY A 287 -20.27 23.87 -32.02
C GLY A 287 -19.29 23.11 -32.94
N LYS A 288 -17.98 23.17 -32.67
CA LYS A 288 -16.93 22.48 -33.44
C LYS A 288 -16.40 21.28 -32.69
N ALA A 289 -16.16 20.18 -33.42
CA ALA A 289 -15.45 19.01 -32.92
C ALA A 289 -13.93 19.11 -33.11
N ARG A 290 -13.18 18.35 -32.31
CA ARG A 290 -11.72 18.18 -32.40
C ARG A 290 -11.37 16.68 -32.54
N PRO A 291 -11.68 16.05 -33.71
CA PRO A 291 -11.49 14.60 -33.90
C PRO A 291 -10.02 14.16 -33.86
N ASP A 292 -9.07 15.08 -33.99
CA ASP A 292 -7.64 14.85 -33.78
C ASP A 292 -7.32 14.37 -32.35
N LEU A 293 -8.10 14.80 -31.36
CA LEU A 293 -7.90 14.42 -29.96
C LEU A 293 -8.18 12.95 -29.71
N ALA A 294 -9.19 12.37 -30.35
CA ALA A 294 -9.49 10.94 -30.27
C ALA A 294 -8.30 10.08 -30.73
N ARG A 295 -7.62 10.47 -31.80
CA ARG A 295 -6.41 9.79 -32.29
C ARG A 295 -5.28 9.92 -31.29
N GLN A 296 -5.03 11.12 -30.76
CA GLN A 296 -3.97 11.39 -29.79
C GLN A 296 -4.20 10.60 -28.49
N ALA A 297 -5.43 10.58 -27.97
CA ALA A 297 -5.79 9.83 -26.77
C ALA A 297 -5.53 8.34 -26.97
N ARG A 298 -5.92 7.77 -28.10
CA ARG A 298 -5.69 6.37 -28.46
C ARG A 298 -4.19 6.05 -28.51
N GLU A 299 -3.39 6.83 -29.23
CA GLU A 299 -1.95 6.64 -29.33
C GLU A 299 -1.27 6.65 -27.95
N ARG A 300 -1.68 7.56 -27.04
CA ARG A 300 -1.16 7.63 -25.69
C ARG A 300 -1.62 6.45 -24.82
N ARG A 301 -2.88 6.00 -24.98
CA ARG A 301 -3.42 4.81 -24.32
C ARG A 301 -2.61 3.56 -24.74
N GLU A 302 -2.41 3.35 -26.04
CA GLU A 302 -1.63 2.24 -26.57
C GLU A 302 -0.18 2.26 -26.06
N LEU A 303 0.46 3.43 -26.04
CA LEU A 303 1.80 3.60 -25.50
C LEU A 303 1.86 3.28 -24.00
N ARG A 304 0.86 3.71 -23.23
CA ARG A 304 0.75 3.37 -21.80
C ARG A 304 0.65 1.86 -21.60
N GLU A 305 -0.24 1.19 -22.33
CA GLU A 305 -0.42 -0.27 -22.22
C GLU A 305 0.86 -1.03 -22.62
N ALA A 306 1.56 -0.57 -23.64
CA ALA A 306 2.87 -1.14 -24.02
C ALA A 306 3.90 -0.95 -22.89
N ARG A 307 3.93 0.23 -22.23
CA ARG A 307 4.86 0.54 -21.13
C ARG A 307 4.57 -0.26 -19.86
N LYS A 308 3.34 -0.66 -19.59
CA LYS A 308 2.99 -1.55 -18.44
C LYS A 308 3.71 -2.90 -18.51
N ARG A 309 4.11 -3.34 -19.68
CA ARG A 309 4.87 -4.59 -19.90
C ARG A 309 6.37 -4.44 -19.62
N LEU A 310 6.85 -3.21 -19.44
CA LEU A 310 8.25 -2.92 -19.17
C LEU A 310 8.51 -2.89 -17.66
N HIS A 311 9.69 -3.38 -17.26
CA HIS A 311 10.17 -3.28 -15.90
C HIS A 311 11.10 -2.07 -15.79
N ALA A 312 10.69 -1.07 -15.05
CA ALA A 312 11.53 0.07 -14.74
C ALA A 312 12.67 -0.36 -13.79
N PRO A 313 13.92 0.09 -14.01
CA PRO A 313 14.97 -0.13 -13.03
C PRO A 313 14.65 0.60 -11.74
N PRO A 314 15.00 0.03 -10.56
CA PRO A 314 14.68 0.64 -9.26
C PRO A 314 15.32 2.00 -9.05
N VAL A 315 16.42 2.29 -9.74
CA VAL A 315 17.18 3.56 -9.70
C VAL A 315 17.76 3.86 -11.07
N VAL A 316 17.81 5.13 -11.44
CA VAL A 316 18.43 5.59 -12.70
C VAL A 316 19.60 6.54 -12.36
N PRO A 317 20.82 6.24 -12.83
CA PRO A 317 21.27 5.03 -13.55
C PRO A 317 21.20 3.79 -12.64
N PRO A 318 21.09 2.57 -13.21
CA PRO A 318 20.80 1.34 -12.44
C PRO A 318 21.81 1.02 -11.32
N ASP A 319 23.04 1.50 -11.43
CA ASP A 319 24.09 1.28 -10.44
C ASP A 319 24.25 2.40 -9.41
N HIS A 320 23.44 3.42 -9.52
CA HIS A 320 23.50 4.55 -8.60
C HIS A 320 23.13 4.11 -7.17
N ARG A 321 24.00 4.46 -6.20
CA ARG A 321 23.69 4.34 -4.78
C ARG A 321 23.32 5.71 -4.25
N LEU A 322 22.10 5.82 -3.73
CA LEU A 322 21.64 7.08 -3.15
C LEU A 322 22.46 7.37 -1.88
N ARG A 323 23.25 8.45 -1.92
CA ARG A 323 24.03 8.95 -0.78
C ARG A 323 23.71 10.40 -0.54
N PHE A 324 23.60 10.78 0.73
CA PHE A 324 23.50 12.17 1.14
C PHE A 324 24.72 12.52 1.99
N GLY A 325 25.76 13.10 1.38
CA GLY A 325 27.04 13.29 2.00
C GLY A 325 27.67 11.93 2.46
N PRO A 326 28.06 11.79 3.74
CA PRO A 326 28.59 10.54 4.26
C PRO A 326 27.50 9.48 4.57
N PHE A 327 26.22 9.82 4.41
CA PHE A 327 25.10 8.95 4.76
C PHE A 327 24.70 8.07 3.58
N ASP A 328 24.72 6.77 3.80
CA ASP A 328 24.17 5.78 2.88
C ASP A 328 22.64 5.76 3.04
N MET A 329 21.95 6.10 1.95
CA MET A 329 20.48 6.16 1.88
C MET A 329 19.86 4.84 1.39
N SER A 330 20.59 3.73 1.44
CA SER A 330 20.09 2.40 1.07
C SER A 330 18.83 1.96 1.86
N VAL A 331 18.58 2.59 3.01
CA VAL A 331 17.32 2.46 3.76
C VAL A 331 16.08 2.85 2.93
N TRP A 332 16.26 3.62 1.84
CA TRP A 332 15.20 3.99 0.91
C TRP A 332 15.03 3.00 -0.23
N GLU A 333 15.95 2.03 -0.36
CA GLU A 333 15.79 0.98 -1.34
C GLU A 333 14.49 0.20 -1.08
N THR A 334 13.76 -0.02 -2.16
CA THR A 334 12.46 -0.73 -2.15
C THR A 334 12.54 -2.07 -2.87
N GLN A 335 13.73 -2.42 -3.39
CA GLN A 335 13.96 -3.67 -4.11
C GLN A 335 15.37 -4.21 -3.82
N ARG A 336 15.50 -5.54 -3.83
CA ARG A 336 16.78 -6.24 -3.82
C ARG A 336 17.18 -6.62 -5.26
N ARG A 337 18.47 -6.65 -5.51
CA ARG A 337 19.00 -7.17 -6.78
C ARG A 337 19.06 -8.68 -6.68
N ASN A 338 18.49 -9.35 -7.65
CA ASN A 338 18.53 -10.82 -7.80
C ASN A 338 19.26 -11.20 -9.07
N GLU A 339 19.88 -12.38 -9.05
CA GLU A 339 20.44 -12.98 -10.27
C GLU A 339 19.30 -13.37 -11.22
N PRO A 340 19.46 -13.18 -12.53
CA PRO A 340 18.39 -13.41 -13.50
C PRO A 340 17.80 -14.83 -13.45
N ASP A 341 18.61 -15.86 -13.22
CA ASP A 341 18.23 -17.28 -13.37
C ASP A 341 18.28 -18.10 -12.07
N GLY A 342 18.53 -17.45 -10.90
CA GLY A 342 18.62 -18.16 -9.62
C GLY A 342 17.27 -18.72 -9.15
N ALA A 343 17.18 -19.96 -8.69
CA ALA A 343 15.96 -20.57 -8.13
C ALA A 343 15.46 -19.85 -6.86
N VAL A 344 16.26 -18.97 -6.26
CA VAL A 344 15.94 -18.25 -5.03
C VAL A 344 15.90 -16.75 -5.30
N LEU A 345 14.75 -16.13 -5.04
CA LEU A 345 14.58 -14.68 -5.01
C LEU A 345 14.87 -14.16 -3.61
N ARG A 346 15.61 -13.06 -3.50
CA ARG A 346 15.90 -12.37 -2.25
C ARG A 346 15.12 -11.06 -2.18
N GLY A 347 14.52 -10.79 -1.03
CA GLY A 347 13.80 -9.57 -0.73
C GLY A 347 14.09 -9.09 0.69
N PHE A 348 13.21 -8.24 1.20
CA PHE A 348 13.22 -7.81 2.60
C PHE A 348 12.36 -8.78 3.42
N ALA A 349 12.91 -9.31 4.49
CA ALA A 349 12.19 -10.07 5.52
C ALA A 349 11.26 -9.11 6.28
N VAL A 350 9.95 -9.17 6.01
CA VAL A 350 9.03 -8.15 6.54
C VAL A 350 7.97 -8.72 7.49
N SER A 351 7.57 -9.97 7.31
CA SER A 351 6.68 -10.68 8.23
C SER A 351 7.22 -12.09 8.44
N PRO A 352 7.44 -12.53 9.69
CA PRO A 352 8.13 -13.78 9.99
C PRO A 352 7.28 -15.01 9.65
N GLY A 353 7.97 -16.16 9.58
CA GLY A 353 7.38 -17.46 9.34
C GLY A 353 7.70 -18.03 7.97
N ARG A 354 7.31 -19.30 7.76
CA ARG A 354 7.53 -20.05 6.53
C ARG A 354 6.23 -20.62 6.00
N VAL A 355 6.04 -20.55 4.69
CA VAL A 355 4.88 -21.14 4.03
C VAL A 355 5.25 -21.65 2.64
N SER A 356 4.82 -22.87 2.33
CA SER A 356 4.84 -23.43 0.99
C SER A 356 3.39 -23.56 0.50
N ALA A 357 3.12 -23.00 -0.68
CA ALA A 357 1.82 -23.09 -1.33
C ALA A 357 1.94 -22.68 -2.82
N PRO A 358 0.93 -22.97 -3.65
CA PRO A 358 0.84 -22.40 -4.99
C PRO A 358 0.79 -20.88 -4.94
N ALA A 359 1.29 -20.24 -5.98
CA ALA A 359 1.26 -18.78 -6.15
C ALA A 359 0.01 -18.33 -6.93
N SER A 360 -0.62 -17.23 -6.53
CA SER A 360 -1.54 -16.43 -7.35
C SER A 360 -0.82 -15.13 -7.72
N VAL A 361 -0.49 -15.00 -9.02
CA VAL A 361 0.21 -13.82 -9.55
C VAL A 361 -0.82 -12.81 -10.01
N ILE A 362 -1.01 -11.75 -9.22
CA ILE A 362 -1.98 -10.68 -9.44
C ILE A 362 -1.22 -9.42 -9.86
N ARG A 363 -1.40 -8.99 -11.10
CA ARG A 363 -0.68 -7.84 -11.67
C ARG A 363 -1.45 -6.55 -11.59
N SER A 364 -2.78 -6.65 -11.67
CA SER A 364 -3.71 -5.52 -11.66
C SER A 364 -4.99 -5.85 -10.87
N PRO A 365 -5.84 -4.88 -10.56
CA PRO A 365 -7.15 -5.15 -9.99
C PRO A 365 -8.03 -6.05 -10.86
N ASP A 366 -7.85 -6.03 -12.17
CA ASP A 366 -8.58 -6.87 -13.12
C ASP A 366 -8.34 -8.37 -12.87
N ASP A 367 -7.17 -8.72 -12.31
CA ASP A 367 -6.79 -10.09 -12.00
C ASP A 367 -7.29 -10.54 -10.60
N PHE A 368 -8.00 -9.71 -9.85
CA PHE A 368 -8.43 -10.05 -8.47
C PHE A 368 -9.32 -11.30 -8.41
N LEU A 369 -10.06 -11.56 -9.48
CA LEU A 369 -10.85 -12.80 -9.64
C LEU A 369 -9.98 -14.06 -9.75
N GLU A 370 -8.72 -13.93 -10.14
CA GLU A 370 -7.78 -15.03 -10.27
C GLU A 370 -7.10 -15.38 -8.94
N MET A 371 -7.39 -14.64 -7.86
CA MET A 371 -6.87 -14.95 -6.54
C MET A 371 -7.53 -16.19 -5.97
N GLU A 372 -6.78 -17.27 -5.86
CA GLU A 372 -7.25 -18.52 -5.26
C GLU A 372 -7.03 -18.50 -3.72
N PRO A 373 -8.07 -18.80 -2.92
CA PRO A 373 -7.94 -18.89 -1.47
C PRO A 373 -6.89 -19.95 -1.07
N GLY A 374 -6.03 -19.59 -0.11
CA GLY A 374 -5.01 -20.50 0.41
C GLY A 374 -3.70 -20.50 -0.36
N THR A 375 -3.55 -19.63 -1.39
CA THR A 375 -2.33 -19.46 -2.17
C THR A 375 -1.44 -18.35 -1.60
N ILE A 376 -0.25 -18.18 -2.16
CA ILE A 376 0.66 -17.06 -1.88
C ILE A 376 0.37 -15.94 -2.89
N LEU A 377 -0.01 -14.77 -2.39
CA LEU A 377 -0.21 -13.58 -3.22
C LEU A 377 1.14 -13.06 -3.74
N VAL A 378 1.29 -13.00 -5.05
CA VAL A 378 2.46 -12.44 -5.73
C VAL A 378 2.02 -11.25 -6.56
N CYS A 379 2.55 -10.05 -6.29
CA CYS A 379 2.16 -8.84 -6.99
C CYS A 379 3.32 -7.83 -7.08
N SER A 380 3.17 -6.79 -7.89
CA SER A 380 4.22 -5.76 -8.00
C SER A 380 4.34 -4.94 -6.72
N THR A 381 3.24 -4.42 -6.22
CA THR A 381 3.13 -3.65 -4.97
C THR A 381 1.71 -3.72 -4.45
N THR A 382 1.49 -3.32 -3.21
CA THR A 382 0.14 -3.27 -2.63
C THR A 382 -0.18 -1.88 -2.10
N THR A 383 -1.44 -1.47 -2.25
CA THR A 383 -2.05 -0.29 -1.65
C THR A 383 -3.09 -0.72 -0.59
N PRO A 384 -3.68 0.19 0.17
CA PRO A 384 -4.76 -0.14 1.09
C PRO A 384 -5.93 -0.89 0.44
N ALA A 385 -6.24 -0.61 -0.81
CA ALA A 385 -7.29 -1.28 -1.57
C ALA A 385 -7.05 -2.79 -1.83
N TRP A 386 -5.81 -3.28 -1.67
CA TRP A 386 -5.45 -4.70 -1.78
C TRP A 386 -5.64 -5.49 -0.49
N THR A 387 -5.87 -4.79 0.64
CA THR A 387 -6.01 -5.41 1.96
C THR A 387 -6.96 -6.61 1.98
N PRO A 388 -8.12 -6.56 1.28
CA PRO A 388 -9.03 -7.67 1.26
C PRO A 388 -8.45 -8.99 0.71
N LEU A 389 -7.50 -8.96 -0.24
CA LEU A 389 -6.85 -10.17 -0.77
C LEU A 389 -6.00 -10.88 0.28
N PHE A 390 -5.47 -10.15 1.26
CA PHE A 390 -4.68 -10.74 2.36
C PHE A 390 -5.51 -11.71 3.21
N SER A 391 -6.83 -11.52 3.23
CA SER A 391 -7.73 -12.44 3.93
C SER A 391 -7.73 -13.84 3.32
N GLN A 392 -7.39 -13.97 2.04
CA GLN A 392 -7.36 -15.21 1.28
C GLN A 392 -5.94 -15.80 1.19
N ALA A 393 -4.91 -14.96 1.37
CA ALA A 393 -3.52 -15.33 1.19
C ALA A 393 -2.94 -16.10 2.39
N ARG A 394 -2.06 -17.06 2.11
CA ARG A 394 -1.21 -17.74 3.10
C ARG A 394 0.17 -17.10 3.23
N GLY A 395 0.58 -16.30 2.26
CA GLY A 395 1.84 -15.55 2.24
C GLY A 395 1.79 -14.41 1.25
N LEU A 396 2.80 -13.54 1.29
CA LEU A 396 2.91 -12.40 0.38
C LEU A 396 4.32 -12.27 -0.19
N VAL A 397 4.40 -12.06 -1.50
CA VAL A 397 5.63 -11.71 -2.22
C VAL A 397 5.37 -10.50 -3.10
N THR A 398 6.26 -9.47 -3.05
CA THR A 398 6.14 -8.33 -3.95
C THR A 398 7.45 -7.97 -4.63
N ASP A 399 7.36 -7.35 -5.82
CA ASP A 399 8.53 -6.81 -6.52
C ASP A 399 9.08 -5.58 -5.82
N VAL A 400 8.19 -4.68 -5.40
CA VAL A 400 8.52 -3.40 -4.77
C VAL A 400 7.98 -3.38 -3.34
N GLY A 401 8.81 -2.93 -2.40
CA GLY A 401 8.40 -2.77 -1.02
C GLY A 401 9.57 -2.92 -0.06
N GLY A 402 9.37 -2.52 1.17
CA GLY A 402 10.34 -2.62 2.26
C GLY A 402 9.61 -2.73 3.59
N VAL A 403 10.34 -2.71 4.70
CA VAL A 403 9.81 -2.98 6.06
C VAL A 403 8.59 -2.14 6.43
N LEU A 404 8.50 -0.92 5.89
CA LEU A 404 7.38 0.01 6.11
C LEU A 404 6.42 0.10 4.91
N ALA A 405 6.52 -0.75 3.89
CA ALA A 405 5.51 -0.78 2.84
C ALA A 405 4.15 -1.18 3.42
N HIS A 406 3.06 -0.75 2.76
CA HIS A 406 1.70 -1.12 3.19
C HIS A 406 1.56 -2.64 3.34
N GLY A 407 1.96 -3.41 2.33
CA GLY A 407 1.92 -4.87 2.36
C GLY A 407 2.68 -5.49 3.54
N SER A 408 3.79 -4.86 3.97
CA SER A 408 4.55 -5.34 5.13
C SER A 408 3.78 -5.18 6.44
N ILE A 409 3.05 -4.08 6.58
CA ILE A 409 2.25 -3.81 7.77
C ILE A 409 1.08 -4.76 7.81
N VAL A 410 0.33 -4.85 6.71
CA VAL A 410 -0.83 -5.73 6.62
C VAL A 410 -0.45 -7.20 6.78
N ALA A 411 0.64 -7.67 6.13
CA ALA A 411 1.09 -9.06 6.32
C ALA A 411 1.39 -9.39 7.79
N ARG A 412 1.98 -8.44 8.55
CA ARG A 412 2.20 -8.60 9.99
C ARG A 412 0.90 -8.60 10.80
N GLU A 413 -0.08 -7.78 10.42
CA GLU A 413 -1.40 -7.75 11.06
C GLU A 413 -2.19 -9.05 10.79
N TYR A 414 -2.04 -9.63 9.60
CA TYR A 414 -2.64 -10.92 9.25
C TYR A 414 -1.83 -12.12 9.75
N GLY A 415 -0.58 -11.90 10.21
CA GLY A 415 0.31 -12.97 10.67
C GLY A 415 0.75 -13.91 9.55
N ILE A 416 0.77 -13.46 8.29
CA ILE A 416 1.21 -14.26 7.15
C ILE A 416 2.68 -13.99 6.83
N PRO A 417 3.49 -15.02 6.49
CA PRO A 417 4.88 -14.86 6.06
C PRO A 417 4.97 -13.96 4.83
N ALA A 418 5.93 -13.01 4.83
CA ALA A 418 6.05 -12.10 3.71
C ALA A 418 7.48 -11.68 3.38
N VAL A 419 7.77 -11.65 2.07
CA VAL A 419 9.02 -11.19 1.48
C VAL A 419 8.71 -10.15 0.43
N LEU A 420 9.13 -8.90 0.67
CA LEU A 420 8.87 -7.78 -0.23
C LEU A 420 10.15 -7.28 -0.89
N GLY A 421 9.98 -6.59 -2.05
CA GLY A 421 11.11 -5.98 -2.73
C GLY A 421 12.02 -6.97 -3.43
N THR A 422 11.47 -8.03 -4.01
CA THR A 422 12.21 -9.02 -4.77
C THR A 422 12.66 -8.51 -6.15
N GLY A 423 12.05 -7.46 -6.67
CA GLY A 423 12.36 -6.84 -7.95
C GLY A 423 11.80 -7.55 -9.18
N THR A 424 11.58 -8.87 -9.12
CA THR A 424 11.28 -9.69 -10.30
C THR A 424 10.28 -10.84 -10.03
N ALA A 425 9.62 -10.89 -8.89
CA ALA A 425 8.73 -12.01 -8.55
C ALA A 425 7.59 -12.17 -9.56
N THR A 426 6.93 -11.08 -9.96
CA THR A 426 5.81 -11.12 -10.90
C THR A 426 6.19 -11.58 -12.31
N THR A 427 7.47 -11.51 -12.66
CA THR A 427 7.98 -11.98 -13.96
C THR A 427 8.50 -13.41 -13.94
N ARG A 428 8.95 -13.85 -12.76
CA ARG A 428 9.62 -15.14 -12.59
C ARG A 428 8.71 -16.22 -12.05
N ILE A 429 7.69 -15.85 -11.27
CA ILE A 429 6.71 -16.77 -10.70
C ILE A 429 5.47 -16.80 -11.62
N ARG A 430 4.91 -17.98 -11.80
CA ARG A 430 3.65 -18.19 -12.53
C ARG A 430 2.53 -18.57 -11.57
N SER A 431 1.30 -18.19 -11.90
CA SER A 431 0.13 -18.66 -11.15
C SER A 431 0.07 -20.19 -11.17
N GLY A 432 -0.25 -20.79 -10.03
CA GLY A 432 -0.23 -22.24 -9.83
C GLY A 432 1.14 -22.84 -9.49
N GLN A 433 2.24 -22.11 -9.67
CA GLN A 433 3.59 -22.59 -9.33
C GLN A 433 3.75 -22.69 -7.82
N ALA A 434 4.23 -23.83 -7.33
CA ALA A 434 4.58 -24.01 -5.93
C ALA A 434 5.82 -23.17 -5.57
N ILE A 435 5.74 -22.41 -4.48
CA ILE A 435 6.84 -21.59 -3.97
C ILE A 435 6.95 -21.72 -2.45
N LEU A 436 8.15 -21.58 -1.92
CA LEU A 436 8.41 -21.49 -0.48
C LEU A 436 8.80 -20.05 -0.14
N VAL A 437 8.01 -19.40 0.71
CA VAL A 437 8.29 -18.07 1.27
C VAL A 437 8.87 -18.22 2.65
N ASP A 438 10.08 -17.70 2.87
CA ASP A 438 10.74 -17.62 4.18
C ASP A 438 10.82 -16.13 4.60
N GLY A 439 9.85 -15.73 5.40
CA GLY A 439 9.74 -14.37 5.93
C GLY A 439 10.72 -14.06 7.05
N ASP A 440 11.43 -15.07 7.59
CA ASP A 440 12.44 -14.87 8.63
C ASP A 440 13.77 -14.38 8.03
N VAL A 441 14.14 -14.95 6.86
CA VAL A 441 15.41 -14.61 6.18
C VAL A 441 15.22 -13.74 4.93
N GLY A 442 13.99 -13.61 4.43
CA GLY A 442 13.68 -12.78 3.25
C GLY A 442 14.00 -13.46 1.93
N THR A 443 13.68 -14.74 1.79
CA THR A 443 13.87 -15.50 0.55
C THR A 443 12.57 -16.13 0.05
N VAL A 444 12.47 -16.27 -1.27
CA VAL A 444 11.42 -17.01 -1.96
C VAL A 444 12.10 -18.03 -2.86
N THR A 445 11.85 -19.32 -2.60
CA THR A 445 12.38 -20.43 -3.40
C THR A 445 11.32 -20.90 -4.39
N LEU A 446 11.69 -20.98 -5.66
CA LEU A 446 10.84 -21.56 -6.70
C LEU A 446 10.99 -23.10 -6.60
N LEU A 447 9.86 -23.79 -6.41
CA LEU A 447 9.86 -25.25 -6.29
C LEU A 447 9.53 -25.84 -7.68
N ASP A 448 10.41 -26.72 -8.17
CA ASP A 448 10.09 -27.56 -9.32
C ASP A 448 9.25 -28.74 -8.81
N GLY A 449 8.24 -29.17 -9.56
CA GLY A 449 7.17 -30.09 -9.14
C GLY A 449 7.59 -31.46 -8.52
N THR A 450 8.86 -31.67 -8.22
CA THR A 450 9.41 -32.84 -7.50
C THR A 450 9.80 -32.56 -6.05
N ASP A 451 9.81 -31.29 -5.61
CA ASP A 451 10.39 -30.87 -4.31
C ASP A 451 9.35 -30.61 -3.21
N GLU A 452 8.04 -30.78 -3.46
CA GLU A 452 6.97 -30.46 -2.49
C GLU A 452 7.05 -31.19 -1.16
N ALA A 453 7.53 -32.45 -1.15
CA ALA A 453 7.59 -33.28 0.06
C ALA A 453 8.81 -32.96 0.95
N ASP A 454 9.89 -32.44 0.40
CA ASP A 454 11.20 -32.26 1.06
C ASP A 454 11.36 -30.83 1.65
N ALA A 455 10.65 -29.84 1.08
CA ALA A 455 10.74 -28.44 1.49
C ALA A 455 10.15 -28.16 2.88
N ALA A 456 9.20 -28.98 3.32
CA ALA A 456 8.57 -28.86 4.66
C ALA A 456 9.46 -29.36 5.81
N GLN A 457 10.53 -30.12 5.52
CA GLN A 457 11.35 -30.80 6.55
C GLN A 457 12.79 -30.30 6.65
N ARG A 458 13.30 -29.49 5.71
CA ARG A 458 14.67 -29.00 5.79
C ARG A 458 14.83 -27.86 6.77
N SER A 459 15.48 -28.12 7.89
CA SER A 459 16.10 -27.09 8.75
C SER A 459 17.24 -26.41 7.99
N PRO A 460 17.47 -25.09 8.15
CA PRO A 460 18.50 -24.39 7.43
C PRO A 460 19.90 -24.89 7.81
N GLU A 461 20.72 -25.22 6.82
CA GLU A 461 22.15 -25.29 7.04
C GLU A 461 22.66 -23.91 7.49
N PRO A 462 23.55 -23.84 8.50
CA PRO A 462 24.08 -22.58 8.97
C PRO A 462 24.94 -21.94 7.89
N GLU A 463 24.63 -20.70 7.51
CA GLU A 463 25.43 -19.91 6.55
C GLU A 463 26.90 -19.91 6.94
N PRO A 464 27.85 -19.94 5.96
CA PRO A 464 29.27 -19.80 6.23
C PRO A 464 29.53 -18.45 6.90
N LYS A 465 30.21 -18.50 8.03
CA LYS A 465 30.57 -17.34 8.88
C LYS A 465 31.22 -16.24 8.03
N ARG A 466 30.52 -15.13 7.84
CA ARG A 466 31.10 -13.92 7.23
C ARG A 466 32.29 -13.46 8.07
N HIS A 467 33.41 -13.27 7.44
CA HIS A 467 34.66 -12.79 8.03
C HIS A 467 34.42 -11.56 8.91
N SER A 468 34.95 -11.63 10.14
CA SER A 468 34.96 -10.56 11.12
C SER A 468 35.74 -9.35 10.61
N PHE A 469 35.07 -8.19 10.51
CA PHE A 469 35.74 -6.93 10.26
C PHE A 469 36.50 -6.46 11.54
N PRO A 470 37.68 -5.85 11.40
CA PRO A 470 38.50 -5.44 12.53
C PRO A 470 37.87 -4.34 13.40
N SER A 471 38.16 -4.37 14.68
CA SER A 471 37.52 -3.69 15.81
C SER A 471 37.64 -2.16 15.89
N THR A 472 38.23 -1.48 14.92
CA THR A 472 38.53 -0.04 14.97
C THR A 472 37.35 0.89 14.66
N LYS A 473 36.17 0.37 14.29
CA LYS A 473 34.98 1.21 13.97
C LYS A 473 34.04 1.49 15.14
N LYS A 474 34.32 1.01 16.35
CA LYS A 474 33.42 1.22 17.52
C LYS A 474 33.40 2.66 18.04
N VAL A 475 34.46 3.43 17.83
CA VAL A 475 34.58 4.80 18.36
C VAL A 475 33.86 5.83 17.50
N THR A 476 33.79 5.62 16.18
CA THR A 476 33.19 6.60 15.23
C THR A 476 31.68 6.68 15.30
N ILE A 477 30.98 5.62 15.70
CA ILE A 477 29.53 5.55 15.71
C ILE A 477 28.91 6.28 16.90
N PHE A 478 29.55 6.22 18.07
CA PHE A 478 29.16 7.05 19.22
C PHE A 478 29.31 8.54 18.93
N ALA A 479 30.34 8.92 18.18
CA ALA A 479 30.55 10.30 17.74
C ALA A 479 29.46 10.78 16.76
N ILE A 480 28.97 9.92 15.86
CA ILE A 480 27.93 10.28 14.87
C ILE A 480 26.56 10.40 15.55
N VAL A 481 26.18 9.47 16.42
CA VAL A 481 24.93 9.57 17.19
C VAL A 481 25.00 10.77 18.14
N GLY A 482 26.14 11.00 18.79
CA GLY A 482 26.41 12.18 19.60
C GLY A 482 26.37 13.49 18.80
N ALA A 483 26.90 13.51 17.57
CA ALA A 483 26.87 14.68 16.70
C ALA A 483 25.45 14.98 16.15
N VAL A 484 24.67 13.97 15.81
CA VAL A 484 23.26 14.14 15.38
C VAL A 484 22.41 14.61 16.56
N VAL A 485 22.59 14.04 17.76
CA VAL A 485 21.90 14.48 18.98
C VAL A 485 22.36 15.89 19.38
N ALA A 486 23.65 16.20 19.27
CA ALA A 486 24.19 17.53 19.60
C ALA A 486 23.84 18.59 18.54
N ALA A 487 23.76 18.24 17.26
CA ALA A 487 23.27 19.13 16.21
C ALA A 487 21.76 19.39 16.38
N TRP A 488 21.01 18.35 16.73
CA TRP A 488 19.59 18.46 17.04
C TRP A 488 19.35 19.29 18.32
N TRP A 489 20.18 19.12 19.36
CA TRP A 489 20.13 19.88 20.62
C TRP A 489 20.56 21.36 20.44
N ARG A 490 21.52 21.64 19.55
CA ARG A 490 21.91 23.02 19.18
C ARG A 490 20.83 23.74 18.35
N CYS A 491 20.16 23.05 17.43
CA CYS A 491 18.97 23.60 16.75
C CYS A 491 17.79 23.81 17.72
N TRP A 492 17.68 22.96 18.75
CA TRP A 492 16.64 23.10 19.77
C TRP A 492 16.84 24.32 20.70
N ARG A 493 18.08 24.71 20.98
CA ARG A 493 18.38 25.91 21.81
C ARG A 493 18.30 27.24 21.05
N ARG A 494 18.32 27.26 19.74
CA ARG A 494 18.28 28.50 18.92
C ARG A 494 16.89 28.84 18.35
N SER A 495 15.87 28.05 18.66
CA SER A 495 14.46 28.28 18.35
C SER A 495 13.60 28.28 19.62
#